data_27e5b11659cce258d437b7d29093503f
#
_entry.id   27e5b11659cce258d437b7d29093503f
#
_cell.length_a   1.000
_cell.length_b   1.000
_cell.length_c   1.000
_cell.angle_alpha   90.00
_cell.angle_beta   90.00
_cell.angle_gamma   90.00
#
_symmetry.space_group_name_H-M   'P 1'
#
loop_
_entity.id
_entity.type
_entity.pdbx_description
1 polymer ?
#
loop_
_entity_poly.entity_id
_entity_poly.type
_entity_poly.pdbx_seq_one_letter_code
_entity_poly.pdbx_strand_id
1 'polypeptide(L)'
;MINPINSAELRQIALFRQKFVPSIASMMIMLTLTACTVQPKPFEVQENKDRANDLIARATSAQEPVSKPIDLYEAMARAIKYNLDARVEMMSLALSQRELDLANYNMLPKFVATVDYAGRNNDSGGTSQSLLTGRTSLEPSTSTEKNVLSDDLTLSWDVLDFGLSYVRAKQAADEVSIADERRRKVINRLIEDVRTAYWRAASAERLLDRVNDLEHSTQTALEQAQRQEQQGLTAPMVPLSYERELLSIRRDVQALGRELSVAKRQLAALMNLPPNTQYTVALPPSTLSWKPLELPGINSGDDLAWLRVAIENRPELREVAYQLRSNDQESTAAYLRMLPNFRLFAGVNSNTNDYLFNQNWIGWGAQTSWNLMNIFRLPAEKEKIKAQGQLLDQRQLALTTAVGLQVEVSRVRYAMRLQELTTSKRYYEVQEKIEHQVDAGFKAEKLSRQTLIREEMNTLVSRMRYDMALADLQNAYANVYASLGIDPVEPNMDTTEPVNVLASKLRVMWADRRDAVALIETAPPGDNSNQLVSKHDE
;
A
#
# COMPACT_ATOMS: atom_id res chain seq x y z
N MET A 1 45.97 36.16 -75.97
CA MET A 1 46.31 34.74 -75.95
C MET A 1 45.80 34.19 -74.59
N ILE A 2 44.62 33.57 -74.60
CA ILE A 2 44.01 32.97 -73.45
C ILE A 2 44.16 31.43 -73.61
N ASN A 3 44.96 30.81 -72.71
CA ASN A 3 45.17 29.35 -72.72
C ASN A 3 43.89 28.64 -72.31
N PRO A 4 43.47 27.54 -72.98
CA PRO A 4 42.32 26.76 -72.59
C PRO A 4 42.68 25.87 -71.35
N ILE A 5 41.88 25.97 -70.32
CA ILE A 5 41.96 25.12 -69.14
C ILE A 5 41.71 23.65 -69.58
N ASN A 6 42.65 22.79 -69.23
CA ASN A 6 42.72 21.39 -69.59
C ASN A 6 41.56 20.59 -68.96
N SER A 7 40.79 19.88 -69.77
CA SER A 7 39.61 19.08 -69.40
C SER A 7 39.90 17.96 -68.36
N ALA A 8 41.17 17.67 -68.13
CA ALA A 8 41.62 16.69 -67.13
C ALA A 8 41.54 17.21 -65.67
N GLU A 9 41.76 18.52 -65.43
CA GLU A 9 41.67 19.12 -64.11
C GLU A 9 40.22 19.26 -63.61
N LEU A 10 39.28 19.54 -64.47
CA LEU A 10 37.87 19.59 -64.16
C LEU A 10 37.28 18.21 -63.78
N ARG A 11 37.81 17.13 -64.35
CA ARG A 11 37.44 15.76 -63.98
C ARG A 11 38.00 15.36 -62.63
N GLN A 12 39.17 15.80 -62.24
CA GLN A 12 39.75 15.50 -60.94
C GLN A 12 39.00 16.24 -59.84
N ILE A 13 38.57 17.48 -60.00
CA ILE A 13 37.79 18.27 -59.04
C ILE A 13 36.38 17.67 -58.91
N ALA A 14 35.76 17.19 -59.95
CA ALA A 14 34.46 16.52 -59.92
C ALA A 14 34.50 15.16 -59.21
N LEU A 15 35.56 14.38 -59.40
CA LEU A 15 35.77 13.09 -58.71
C LEU A 15 36.14 13.27 -57.21
N PHE A 16 36.81 14.36 -56.86
CA PHE A 16 37.11 14.68 -55.45
C PHE A 16 35.85 15.13 -54.69
N ARG A 17 34.95 15.88 -55.35
CA ARG A 17 33.70 16.33 -54.78
C ARG A 17 32.69 15.17 -54.56
N GLN A 18 32.72 14.14 -55.44
CA GLN A 18 31.80 13.01 -55.39
C GLN A 18 32.18 11.94 -54.33
N LYS A 19 33.47 11.87 -53.91
CA LYS A 19 33.94 10.94 -52.89
C LYS A 19 34.02 11.49 -51.47
N PHE A 20 34.12 12.80 -51.29
CA PHE A 20 34.34 13.42 -50.00
C PHE A 20 33.04 13.85 -49.28
N VAL A 21 31.98 14.19 -49.99
CA VAL A 21 30.71 14.65 -49.40
C VAL A 21 29.99 13.54 -48.62
N PRO A 22 29.88 12.26 -49.09
CA PRO A 22 29.25 11.22 -48.30
C PRO A 22 30.06 10.80 -47.08
N SER A 23 31.39 10.96 -47.14
CA SER A 23 32.27 10.62 -46.00
C SER A 23 32.13 11.59 -44.82
N ILE A 24 31.96 12.88 -45.09
CA ILE A 24 31.75 13.91 -44.05
C ILE A 24 30.35 13.80 -43.44
N ALA A 25 29.32 13.50 -44.22
CA ALA A 25 27.97 13.28 -43.73
C ALA A 25 27.89 11.99 -42.88
N SER A 26 28.55 10.92 -43.27
CA SER A 26 28.65 9.68 -42.47
C SER A 26 29.44 9.89 -41.20
N MET A 27 30.49 10.70 -41.22
CA MET A 27 31.28 11.02 -40.01
C MET A 27 30.50 11.93 -39.03
N MET A 28 29.69 12.86 -39.56
CA MET A 28 28.79 13.69 -38.74
C MET A 28 27.66 12.88 -38.09
N ILE A 29 27.09 11.90 -38.80
CA ILE A 29 26.06 11.00 -38.26
C ILE A 29 26.67 10.06 -37.22
N MET A 30 27.89 9.56 -37.39
CA MET A 30 28.57 8.77 -36.35
C MET A 30 28.91 9.59 -35.10
N LEU A 31 29.31 10.85 -35.24
CA LEU A 31 29.58 11.72 -34.08
C LEU A 31 28.32 12.07 -33.26
N THR A 32 27.14 12.15 -33.88
CA THR A 32 25.89 12.42 -33.18
C THR A 32 25.34 11.19 -32.47
N LEU A 33 25.63 9.98 -32.90
CA LEU A 33 25.20 8.73 -32.26
C LEU A 33 25.96 8.43 -30.96
N THR A 34 27.20 8.90 -30.80
CA THR A 34 27.96 8.73 -29.57
C THR A 34 27.60 9.75 -28.47
N ALA A 35 26.94 10.84 -28.82
CA ALA A 35 26.52 11.86 -27.86
C ALA A 35 25.23 11.54 -27.10
N CYS A 36 24.48 10.48 -27.50
CA CYS A 36 23.21 10.11 -26.90
C CYS A 36 23.28 8.90 -25.94
N THR A 37 24.47 8.41 -25.58
CA THR A 37 24.59 7.35 -24.57
C THR A 37 24.37 7.93 -23.18
N VAL A 38 23.19 7.69 -22.60
CA VAL A 38 22.91 7.99 -21.20
C VAL A 38 23.70 6.99 -20.33
N GLN A 39 24.64 7.49 -19.57
CA GLN A 39 25.38 6.68 -18.60
C GLN A 39 24.70 6.77 -17.22
N PRO A 40 24.69 5.67 -16.45
CA PRO A 40 24.23 5.70 -15.07
C PRO A 40 25.07 6.72 -14.27
N LYS A 41 24.41 7.69 -13.66
CA LYS A 41 25.05 8.66 -12.78
C LYS A 41 24.69 8.33 -11.33
N PRO A 42 25.58 7.69 -10.57
CA PRO A 42 25.37 7.47 -9.14
C PRO A 42 25.23 8.78 -8.38
N PHE A 43 24.47 8.77 -7.29
CA PHE A 43 24.37 9.93 -6.42
C PHE A 43 25.71 10.28 -5.78
N GLU A 44 26.04 11.53 -5.73
CA GLU A 44 27.24 12.02 -5.03
C GLU A 44 27.07 11.94 -3.50
N VAL A 45 28.19 11.87 -2.79
CA VAL A 45 28.18 11.73 -1.32
C VAL A 45 27.43 12.89 -0.66
N GLN A 46 27.61 14.13 -1.16
CA GLN A 46 26.92 15.31 -0.62
C GLN A 46 25.43 15.26 -0.93
N GLU A 47 25.04 14.92 -2.15
CA GLU A 47 23.64 14.75 -2.56
C GLU A 47 22.93 13.70 -1.69
N ASN A 48 23.60 12.58 -1.36
CA ASN A 48 23.07 11.57 -0.44
C ASN A 48 22.90 12.09 0.98
N LYS A 49 23.82 12.93 1.48
CA LYS A 49 23.69 13.57 2.80
C LYS A 49 22.53 14.55 2.84
N ASP A 50 22.39 15.38 1.83
CA ASP A 50 21.33 16.38 1.75
C ASP A 50 19.96 15.70 1.64
N ARG A 51 19.87 14.64 0.83
CA ARG A 51 18.68 13.79 0.74
C ARG A 51 18.35 13.10 2.06
N ALA A 52 19.34 12.58 2.77
CA ALA A 52 19.12 11.94 4.08
C ALA A 52 18.57 12.96 5.10
N ASN A 53 19.12 14.16 5.15
CA ASN A 53 18.65 15.23 6.02
C ASN A 53 17.21 15.67 5.67
N ASP A 54 16.89 15.83 4.39
CA ASP A 54 15.53 16.15 3.93
C ASP A 54 14.54 15.04 4.31
N LEU A 55 14.90 13.77 4.07
CA LEU A 55 14.06 12.63 4.40
C LEU A 55 13.78 12.53 5.91
N ILE A 56 14.81 12.74 6.75
CA ILE A 56 14.63 12.75 8.21
C ILE A 56 13.70 13.90 8.62
N ALA A 57 13.93 15.10 8.10
CA ALA A 57 13.10 16.26 8.40
C ALA A 57 11.64 16.04 8.00
N ARG A 58 11.39 15.51 6.81
CA ARG A 58 10.04 15.25 6.29
C ARG A 58 9.35 14.08 7.00
N ALA A 59 10.09 13.03 7.36
CA ALA A 59 9.53 11.88 8.06
C ALA A 59 9.07 12.23 9.49
N THR A 60 9.73 13.21 10.12
CA THR A 60 9.46 13.61 11.52
C THR A 60 8.69 14.93 11.64
N SER A 61 8.42 15.62 10.52
CA SER A 61 7.76 16.94 10.52
C SER A 61 6.26 16.86 10.82
N ALA A 62 5.74 17.94 11.38
CA ALA A 62 4.31 18.27 11.44
C ALA A 62 3.42 17.33 12.27
N GLN A 63 3.92 16.77 13.37
CA GLN A 63 3.05 16.07 14.33
C GLN A 63 2.50 17.03 15.40
N GLU A 64 1.26 16.81 15.80
CA GLU A 64 0.68 17.49 16.96
C GLU A 64 1.45 17.10 18.23
N PRO A 65 1.82 18.08 19.09
CA PRO A 65 2.59 17.81 20.29
C PRO A 65 1.83 16.85 21.23
N VAL A 66 2.57 16.00 21.94
CA VAL A 66 2.00 15.15 22.98
C VAL A 66 1.95 15.97 24.26
N SER A 67 0.75 16.41 24.67
CA SER A 67 0.55 17.28 25.84
C SER A 67 -0.01 16.56 27.06
N LYS A 68 -0.49 15.34 26.89
CA LYS A 68 -1.11 14.51 27.95
C LYS A 68 -0.73 13.04 27.76
N PRO A 69 -0.93 12.17 28.78
CA PRO A 69 -0.75 10.74 28.60
C PRO A 69 -1.61 10.20 27.46
N ILE A 70 -0.99 9.44 26.55
CA ILE A 70 -1.63 8.90 25.35
C ILE A 70 -2.53 7.74 25.75
N ASP A 71 -3.83 7.81 25.45
CA ASP A 71 -4.76 6.70 25.58
C ASP A 71 -4.80 5.83 24.29
N LEU A 72 -5.49 4.70 24.36
CA LEU A 72 -5.59 3.75 23.24
C LEU A 72 -6.13 4.41 21.96
N TYR A 73 -7.17 5.22 22.06
CA TYR A 73 -7.82 5.84 20.91
C TYR A 73 -6.99 6.97 20.33
N GLU A 74 -6.26 7.70 21.18
CA GLU A 74 -5.28 8.68 20.74
C GLU A 74 -4.10 8.00 20.02
N ALA A 75 -3.61 6.87 20.52
CA ALA A 75 -2.57 6.09 19.85
C ALA A 75 -3.04 5.60 18.46
N MET A 76 -4.27 5.08 18.37
CA MET A 76 -4.88 4.69 17.09
C MET A 76 -5.04 5.88 16.15
N ALA A 77 -5.53 7.03 16.63
CA ALA A 77 -5.71 8.25 15.85
C ALA A 77 -4.38 8.78 15.30
N ARG A 78 -3.33 8.82 16.15
CA ARG A 78 -1.98 9.21 15.72
C ARG A 78 -1.42 8.25 14.67
N ALA A 79 -1.59 6.95 14.86
CA ALA A 79 -1.14 5.97 13.88
C ALA A 79 -1.85 6.14 12.53
N ILE A 80 -3.17 6.27 12.49
CA ILE A 80 -3.93 6.49 11.25
C ILE A 80 -3.46 7.77 10.55
N LYS A 81 -3.21 8.85 11.31
CA LYS A 81 -2.84 10.15 10.76
C LYS A 81 -1.38 10.23 10.31
N TYR A 82 -0.46 9.63 11.05
CA TYR A 82 0.99 9.87 10.90
C TYR A 82 1.78 8.65 10.42
N ASN A 83 1.24 7.43 10.49
CA ASN A 83 1.94 6.26 10.02
C ASN A 83 2.21 6.34 8.51
N LEU A 84 3.46 6.11 8.11
CA LEU A 84 3.88 6.32 6.72
C LEU A 84 3.36 5.22 5.79
N ASP A 85 3.22 3.98 6.25
CA ASP A 85 2.68 2.88 5.44
C ASP A 85 1.20 3.13 5.11
N ALA A 86 0.41 3.58 6.10
CA ALA A 86 -0.98 3.99 5.86
C ALA A 86 -1.07 5.16 4.88
N ARG A 87 -0.14 6.14 4.95
CA ARG A 87 -0.07 7.27 4.02
C ARG A 87 0.31 6.84 2.60
N VAL A 88 1.18 5.85 2.44
CA VAL A 88 1.52 5.28 1.12
C VAL A 88 0.26 4.72 0.45
N GLU A 89 -0.56 3.94 1.17
CA GLU A 89 -1.80 3.40 0.61
C GLU A 89 -2.83 4.50 0.28
N MET A 90 -2.91 5.54 1.11
CA MET A 90 -3.76 6.72 0.81
C MET A 90 -3.30 7.43 -0.48
N MET A 91 -1.99 7.58 -0.68
CA MET A 91 -1.45 8.17 -1.91
C MET A 91 -1.63 7.25 -3.12
N SER A 92 -1.54 5.93 -2.93
CA SER A 92 -1.85 4.94 -3.98
C SER A 92 -3.31 5.04 -4.44
N LEU A 93 -4.25 5.15 -3.50
CA LEU A 93 -5.65 5.39 -3.82
C LEU A 93 -5.85 6.72 -4.58
N ALA A 94 -5.21 7.80 -4.11
CA ALA A 94 -5.27 9.10 -4.80
C ALA A 94 -4.67 9.04 -6.21
N LEU A 95 -3.58 8.28 -6.41
CA LEU A 95 -3.00 8.03 -7.73
C LEU A 95 -4.00 7.31 -8.64
N SER A 96 -4.60 6.21 -8.19
CA SER A 96 -5.59 5.46 -8.98
C SER A 96 -6.80 6.33 -9.37
N GLN A 97 -7.21 7.27 -8.50
CA GLN A 97 -8.25 8.26 -8.84
C GLN A 97 -7.81 9.18 -9.99
N ARG A 98 -6.53 9.65 -9.99
CA ARG A 98 -6.01 10.46 -11.09
C ARG A 98 -5.84 9.67 -12.39
N GLU A 99 -5.51 8.39 -12.30
CA GLU A 99 -5.46 7.47 -13.46
C GLU A 99 -6.87 7.28 -14.06
N LEU A 100 -7.91 7.19 -13.22
CA LEU A 100 -9.30 7.19 -13.69
C LEU A 100 -9.67 8.52 -14.36
N ASP A 101 -9.30 9.67 -13.79
CA ASP A 101 -9.51 10.99 -14.41
C ASP A 101 -8.86 11.02 -15.80
N LEU A 102 -7.60 10.57 -15.92
CA LEU A 102 -6.87 10.49 -17.19
C LEU A 102 -7.56 9.54 -18.19
N ALA A 103 -8.03 8.38 -17.72
CA ALA A 103 -8.78 7.43 -18.55
C ALA A 103 -10.06 8.04 -19.10
N ASN A 104 -10.75 8.88 -18.32
CA ASN A 104 -11.93 9.63 -18.77
C ASN A 104 -11.57 10.65 -19.88
N TYR A 105 -10.44 11.36 -19.76
CA TYR A 105 -9.98 12.26 -20.82
C TYR A 105 -9.64 11.52 -22.11
N ASN A 106 -9.17 10.28 -22.07
CA ASN A 106 -8.88 9.47 -23.24
C ASN A 106 -10.13 9.09 -24.07
N MET A 107 -11.33 9.31 -23.54
CA MET A 107 -12.60 9.15 -24.29
C MET A 107 -12.94 10.36 -25.17
N LEU A 108 -12.29 11.50 -24.95
CA LEU A 108 -12.59 12.72 -25.69
C LEU A 108 -12.04 12.67 -27.12
N PRO A 109 -12.66 13.39 -28.07
CA PRO A 109 -12.08 13.59 -29.39
C PRO A 109 -10.69 14.19 -29.33
N LYS A 110 -9.82 13.80 -30.25
CA LYS A 110 -8.45 14.32 -30.37
C LYS A 110 -8.49 15.63 -31.16
N PHE A 111 -7.89 16.67 -30.60
CA PHE A 111 -7.73 17.96 -31.25
C PHE A 111 -6.23 18.22 -31.45
N VAL A 112 -5.79 18.18 -32.72
CA VAL A 112 -4.37 18.18 -33.09
C VAL A 112 -4.09 19.34 -34.02
N ALA A 113 -3.09 20.15 -33.67
CA ALA A 113 -2.51 21.13 -34.57
C ALA A 113 -1.22 20.53 -35.13
N THR A 114 -1.08 20.51 -36.45
CA THR A 114 0.11 20.07 -37.16
C THR A 114 0.64 21.21 -38.00
N VAL A 115 1.95 21.46 -37.93
CA VAL A 115 2.67 22.38 -38.79
C VAL A 115 3.75 21.58 -39.50
N ASP A 116 3.68 21.50 -40.80
CA ASP A 116 4.61 20.72 -41.61
C ASP A 116 5.31 21.63 -42.63
N TYR A 117 6.65 21.64 -42.62
CA TYR A 117 7.47 22.34 -43.59
C TYR A 117 8.20 21.34 -44.47
N ALA A 118 7.82 21.32 -45.75
CA ALA A 118 8.45 20.48 -46.75
C ALA A 118 9.32 21.32 -47.68
N GLY A 119 10.63 21.03 -47.69
CA GLY A 119 11.59 21.71 -48.56
C GLY A 119 12.34 20.72 -49.48
N ARG A 120 12.57 21.09 -50.74
CA ARG A 120 13.34 20.30 -51.68
C ARG A 120 14.33 21.19 -52.45
N ASN A 121 15.44 20.59 -52.90
CA ASN A 121 16.53 21.30 -53.61
C ASN A 121 16.29 21.52 -55.11
N ASN A 122 15.21 20.94 -55.68
CA ASN A 122 14.88 21.03 -57.11
C ASN A 122 13.37 21.24 -57.29
N ASP A 123 12.94 21.66 -58.48
CA ASP A 123 11.52 21.81 -58.78
C ASP A 123 10.80 20.46 -58.85
N SER A 124 9.56 20.42 -58.43
CA SER A 124 8.69 19.20 -58.43
C SER A 124 8.02 18.98 -59.77
N GLY A 125 8.72 19.26 -60.86
CA GLY A 125 8.15 19.17 -62.20
C GLY A 125 7.95 17.72 -62.66
N GLY A 126 6.92 17.53 -63.48
CA GLY A 126 6.61 16.27 -64.13
C GLY A 126 6.02 16.51 -65.54
N THR A 127 6.07 15.49 -66.36
CA THR A 127 5.38 15.46 -67.67
C THR A 127 4.18 14.53 -67.56
N SER A 128 3.07 14.87 -68.26
CA SER A 128 1.90 13.99 -68.34
C SER A 128 1.93 13.21 -69.68
N GLN A 129 1.45 11.96 -69.59
CA GLN A 129 1.26 11.14 -70.79
C GLN A 129 -0.24 10.96 -71.06
N SER A 130 -0.63 11.23 -72.31
CA SER A 130 -2.00 11.01 -72.76
C SER A 130 -2.35 9.51 -72.70
N LEU A 131 -3.42 9.16 -72.05
CA LEU A 131 -3.91 7.77 -71.96
C LEU A 131 -4.48 7.30 -73.32
N LEU A 132 -4.90 8.22 -74.18
CA LEU A 132 -5.47 7.88 -75.47
C LEU A 132 -4.41 7.72 -76.57
N THR A 133 -3.40 8.57 -76.59
CA THR A 133 -2.42 8.63 -77.71
C THR A 133 -1.03 8.13 -77.33
N GLY A 134 -0.77 7.89 -75.98
CA GLY A 134 0.56 7.53 -75.48
C GLY A 134 1.58 8.67 -75.57
N ARG A 135 1.22 9.86 -76.05
CA ARG A 135 2.15 10.98 -76.22
C ARG A 135 2.41 11.67 -74.89
N THR A 136 3.67 11.93 -74.60
CA THR A 136 4.13 12.71 -73.47
C THR A 136 4.06 14.20 -73.75
N SER A 137 3.68 15.05 -72.81
CA SER A 137 3.71 16.51 -72.94
C SER A 137 5.15 16.98 -73.19
N LEU A 138 5.35 17.89 -74.18
CA LEU A 138 6.68 18.39 -74.51
C LEU A 138 7.29 19.28 -73.47
N GLU A 139 6.45 19.97 -72.71
CA GLU A 139 6.88 20.88 -71.65
C GLU A 139 6.54 20.29 -70.25
N PRO A 140 7.55 20.16 -69.38
CA PRO A 140 7.30 19.79 -67.96
C PRO A 140 6.60 20.94 -67.23
N SER A 141 5.66 20.59 -66.35
CA SER A 141 4.94 21.54 -65.49
C SER A 141 5.16 21.22 -64.04
N THR A 142 5.07 22.22 -63.22
CA THR A 142 5.08 22.07 -61.75
C THR A 142 3.77 22.58 -61.15
N SER A 143 3.27 21.94 -60.12
CA SER A 143 2.09 22.32 -59.33
C SER A 143 2.37 22.46 -57.85
N THR A 144 3.65 22.33 -57.46
CA THR A 144 4.07 22.42 -56.08
C THR A 144 5.35 23.23 -55.98
N GLU A 145 5.43 24.19 -55.10
CA GLU A 145 6.63 24.96 -54.83
C GLU A 145 7.74 24.13 -54.19
N LYS A 146 8.97 24.66 -54.22
CA LYS A 146 10.13 24.02 -53.53
C LYS A 146 9.99 23.99 -52.02
N ASN A 147 9.37 24.99 -51.43
CA ASN A 147 9.21 25.17 -50.03
C ASN A 147 7.72 25.40 -49.73
N VAL A 148 7.12 24.52 -48.97
CA VAL A 148 5.70 24.56 -48.66
C VAL A 148 5.56 24.43 -47.15
N LEU A 149 4.82 25.35 -46.52
CA LEU A 149 4.35 25.26 -45.15
C LEU A 149 2.89 24.84 -45.20
N SER A 150 2.55 23.78 -44.47
CA SER A 150 1.18 23.31 -44.31
C SER A 150 0.79 23.35 -42.83
N ASP A 151 -0.30 24.01 -42.51
CA ASP A 151 -0.86 24.12 -41.16
C ASP A 151 -2.21 23.43 -41.15
N ASP A 152 -2.37 22.46 -40.25
CA ASP A 152 -3.61 21.68 -40.08
C ASP A 152 -4.07 21.75 -38.64
N LEU A 153 -5.33 22.13 -38.43
CA LEU A 153 -6.00 22.06 -37.14
C LEU A 153 -7.18 21.08 -37.28
N THR A 154 -6.99 19.86 -36.79
CA THR A 154 -7.92 18.75 -36.99
C THR A 154 -8.54 18.25 -35.72
N LEU A 155 -9.86 18.22 -35.64
CA LEU A 155 -10.65 17.48 -34.66
C LEU A 155 -10.92 16.09 -35.23
N SER A 156 -10.56 15.04 -34.51
CA SER A 156 -10.83 13.65 -34.91
C SER A 156 -11.43 12.83 -33.78
N TRP A 157 -12.38 11.98 -34.12
CA TRP A 157 -13.01 11.06 -33.18
C TRP A 157 -13.03 9.65 -33.78
N ASP A 158 -12.33 8.75 -33.10
CA ASP A 158 -12.28 7.34 -33.44
C ASP A 158 -13.31 6.58 -32.59
N VAL A 159 -14.36 6.05 -33.22
CA VAL A 159 -15.49 5.41 -32.52
C VAL A 159 -15.05 4.12 -31.79
N LEU A 160 -14.14 3.35 -32.40
CA LEU A 160 -13.58 2.16 -31.77
C LEU A 160 -12.69 2.53 -30.57
N ASP A 161 -11.85 3.57 -30.73
CA ASP A 161 -10.99 4.06 -29.64
C ASP A 161 -11.84 4.57 -28.48
N PHE A 162 -12.98 5.24 -28.74
CA PHE A 162 -13.95 5.64 -27.72
C PHE A 162 -14.48 4.42 -26.95
N GLY A 163 -14.94 3.37 -27.66
CA GLY A 163 -15.43 2.14 -27.03
C GLY A 163 -14.37 1.44 -26.15
N LEU A 164 -13.14 1.34 -26.66
CA LEU A 164 -12.01 0.78 -25.91
C LEU A 164 -11.63 1.66 -24.72
N SER A 165 -11.59 2.98 -24.88
CA SER A 165 -11.30 3.93 -23.79
C SER A 165 -12.36 3.89 -22.70
N TYR A 166 -13.65 3.71 -23.08
CA TYR A 166 -14.74 3.51 -22.11
C TYR A 166 -14.55 2.24 -21.28
N VAL A 167 -14.18 1.11 -21.91
CA VAL A 167 -13.87 -0.12 -21.15
C VAL A 167 -12.66 0.08 -20.26
N ARG A 168 -11.60 0.75 -20.71
CA ARG A 168 -10.42 1.06 -19.90
C ARG A 168 -10.75 1.99 -18.72
N ALA A 169 -11.65 2.97 -18.91
CA ALA A 169 -12.11 3.83 -17.82
C ALA A 169 -12.88 3.03 -16.76
N LYS A 170 -13.68 2.03 -17.16
CA LYS A 170 -14.30 1.09 -16.22
C LYS A 170 -13.28 0.26 -15.46
N GLN A 171 -12.25 -0.26 -16.15
CA GLN A 171 -11.15 -0.99 -15.50
C GLN A 171 -10.38 -0.08 -14.53
N ALA A 172 -10.10 1.18 -14.90
CA ALA A 172 -9.49 2.16 -14.00
C ALA A 172 -10.37 2.46 -12.77
N ALA A 173 -11.70 2.49 -12.91
CA ALA A 173 -12.61 2.62 -11.78
C ALA A 173 -12.57 1.40 -10.85
N ASP A 174 -12.38 0.18 -11.40
CA ASP A 174 -12.15 -1.02 -10.61
C ASP A 174 -10.81 -0.96 -9.88
N GLU A 175 -9.74 -0.43 -10.49
CA GLU A 175 -8.45 -0.23 -9.82
C GLU A 175 -8.55 0.76 -8.66
N VAL A 176 -9.36 1.81 -8.74
CA VAL A 176 -9.68 2.69 -7.59
C VAL A 176 -10.30 1.88 -6.45
N SER A 177 -11.27 1.02 -6.76
CA SER A 177 -11.91 0.16 -5.76
C SER A 177 -10.92 -0.83 -5.14
N ILE A 178 -10.04 -1.44 -5.94
CA ILE A 178 -8.96 -2.33 -5.49
C ILE A 178 -7.98 -1.59 -4.56
N ALA A 179 -7.58 -0.37 -4.92
CA ALA A 179 -6.68 0.44 -4.10
C ALA A 179 -7.33 0.80 -2.75
N ASP A 180 -8.64 1.07 -2.72
CA ASP A 180 -9.36 1.32 -1.47
C ASP A 180 -9.42 0.08 -0.57
N GLU A 181 -9.67 -1.11 -1.13
CA GLU A 181 -9.66 -2.36 -0.35
C GLU A 181 -8.25 -2.67 0.20
N ARG A 182 -7.19 -2.37 -0.54
CA ARG A 182 -5.80 -2.48 -0.06
C ARG A 182 -5.52 -1.51 1.08
N ARG A 183 -5.97 -0.27 0.97
CA ARG A 183 -5.90 0.73 2.05
C ARG A 183 -6.60 0.23 3.31
N ARG A 184 -7.83 -0.29 3.20
CA ARG A 184 -8.59 -0.88 4.31
C ARG A 184 -7.80 -1.99 5.01
N LYS A 185 -7.20 -2.90 4.25
CA LYS A 185 -6.39 -4.00 4.76
C LYS A 185 -5.18 -3.52 5.57
N VAL A 186 -4.45 -2.52 5.07
CA VAL A 186 -3.28 -1.95 5.78
C VAL A 186 -3.70 -1.23 7.05
N ILE A 187 -4.79 -0.45 7.02
CA ILE A 187 -5.34 0.22 8.21
C ILE A 187 -5.78 -0.81 9.26
N ASN A 188 -6.46 -1.90 8.86
CA ASN A 188 -6.88 -2.95 9.77
C ASN A 188 -5.69 -3.56 10.52
N ARG A 189 -4.63 -3.89 9.80
CA ARG A 189 -3.40 -4.41 10.38
C ARG A 189 -2.71 -3.40 11.28
N LEU A 190 -2.60 -2.15 10.85
CA LEU A 190 -1.99 -1.07 11.65
C LEU A 190 -2.69 -0.91 13.00
N ILE A 191 -4.02 -0.92 13.02
CA ILE A 191 -4.80 -0.80 14.26
C ILE A 191 -4.59 -2.00 15.17
N GLU A 192 -4.49 -3.22 14.65
CA GLU A 192 -4.15 -4.42 15.42
C GLU A 192 -2.76 -4.27 16.08
N ASP A 193 -1.76 -3.85 15.29
CA ASP A 193 -0.39 -3.65 15.78
C ASP A 193 -0.34 -2.55 16.86
N VAL A 194 -1.04 -1.42 16.66
CA VAL A 194 -1.13 -0.32 17.64
C VAL A 194 -1.77 -0.78 18.93
N ARG A 195 -2.86 -1.53 18.88
CA ARG A 195 -3.54 -2.05 20.09
C ARG A 195 -2.60 -2.96 20.87
N THR A 196 -1.92 -3.87 20.18
CA THR A 196 -0.94 -4.77 20.80
C THR A 196 0.19 -4.00 21.47
N ALA A 197 0.78 -3.04 20.74
CA ALA A 197 1.88 -2.23 21.25
C ALA A 197 1.44 -1.31 22.40
N TYR A 198 0.23 -0.75 22.33
CA TYR A 198 -0.33 0.11 23.41
C TYR A 198 -0.42 -0.62 24.74
N TRP A 199 -1.00 -1.83 24.76
CA TRP A 199 -1.16 -2.57 26.00
C TRP A 199 0.18 -3.00 26.60
N ARG A 200 1.15 -3.36 25.75
CA ARG A 200 2.53 -3.65 26.18
C ARG A 200 3.21 -2.39 26.75
N ALA A 201 3.01 -1.24 26.08
CA ALA A 201 3.55 0.04 26.57
C ALA A 201 2.88 0.49 27.89
N ALA A 202 1.58 0.24 28.07
CA ALA A 202 0.88 0.51 29.33
C ALA A 202 1.40 -0.39 30.48
N SER A 203 1.72 -1.66 30.20
CA SER A 203 2.40 -2.52 31.16
C SER A 203 3.79 -2.00 31.50
N ALA A 204 4.54 -1.53 30.48
CA ALA A 204 5.86 -0.93 30.70
C ALA A 204 5.78 0.32 31.59
N GLU A 205 4.83 1.21 31.36
CA GLU A 205 4.62 2.42 32.16
C GLU A 205 4.36 2.09 33.63
N ARG A 206 3.66 0.99 33.89
CA ARG A 206 3.34 0.55 35.24
C ARG A 206 4.47 -0.13 35.99
N LEU A 207 5.32 -0.89 35.28
CA LEU A 207 6.25 -1.85 35.87
C LEU A 207 7.71 -1.44 35.82
N LEU A 208 8.12 -0.53 34.90
CA LEU A 208 9.54 -0.21 34.70
C LEU A 208 10.21 0.31 35.97
N ASP A 209 9.57 1.18 36.75
CA ASP A 209 10.17 1.71 37.98
C ASP A 209 10.39 0.59 39.00
N ARG A 210 9.39 -0.28 39.22
CA ARG A 210 9.53 -1.44 40.13
C ARG A 210 10.61 -2.43 39.64
N VAL A 211 10.76 -2.61 38.33
CA VAL A 211 11.81 -3.46 37.74
C VAL A 211 13.19 -2.87 38.02
N ASN A 212 13.34 -1.55 37.90
CA ASN A 212 14.60 -0.86 38.19
C ASN A 212 14.95 -0.92 39.67
N ASP A 213 13.96 -0.71 40.53
CA ASP A 213 14.14 -0.83 41.99
C ASP A 213 14.54 -2.25 42.41
N LEU A 214 13.93 -3.27 41.79
CA LEU A 214 14.29 -4.66 42.04
C LEU A 214 15.67 -5.02 41.53
N GLU A 215 16.06 -4.48 40.37
CA GLU A 215 17.43 -4.67 39.86
C GLU A 215 18.48 -4.09 40.82
N HIS A 216 18.23 -2.88 41.34
CA HIS A 216 19.12 -2.25 42.32
C HIS A 216 19.16 -3.04 43.64
N SER A 217 18.02 -3.51 44.12
CA SER A 217 17.95 -4.35 45.32
C SER A 217 18.69 -5.68 45.15
N THR A 218 18.54 -6.31 44.00
CA THR A 218 19.24 -7.56 43.65
C THR A 218 20.74 -7.35 43.55
N GLN A 219 21.19 -6.25 42.94
CA GLN A 219 22.61 -5.90 42.89
C GLN A 219 23.22 -5.69 44.28
N THR A 220 22.51 -4.94 45.14
CA THR A 220 22.95 -4.72 46.51
C THR A 220 23.06 -6.04 47.32
N ALA A 221 22.08 -6.94 47.16
CA ALA A 221 22.13 -8.27 47.79
C ALA A 221 23.30 -9.15 47.26
N LEU A 222 23.59 -9.06 45.98
CA LEU A 222 24.71 -9.75 45.34
C LEU A 222 26.05 -9.29 45.91
N GLU A 223 26.26 -7.98 46.05
CA GLU A 223 27.48 -7.42 46.65
C GLU A 223 27.63 -7.84 48.09
N GLN A 224 26.54 -7.93 48.87
CA GLN A 224 26.55 -8.42 50.23
C GLN A 224 26.94 -9.91 50.29
N ALA A 225 26.40 -10.75 49.39
CA ALA A 225 26.71 -12.16 49.32
C ALA A 225 28.21 -12.40 48.99
N GLN A 226 28.77 -11.64 48.06
CA GLN A 226 30.19 -11.70 47.71
C GLN A 226 31.09 -11.27 48.88
N ARG A 227 30.71 -10.24 49.66
CA ARG A 227 31.47 -9.86 50.86
C ARG A 227 31.46 -10.96 51.92
N GLN A 228 30.31 -11.63 52.14
CA GLN A 228 30.19 -12.74 53.07
C GLN A 228 31.04 -13.94 52.64
N GLU A 229 31.10 -14.25 51.34
CA GLU A 229 32.00 -15.29 50.81
C GLU A 229 33.45 -14.97 51.09
N GLN A 230 33.91 -13.74 50.80
CA GLN A 230 35.27 -13.29 51.05
C GLN A 230 35.66 -13.33 52.51
N GLN A 231 34.73 -13.13 53.46
CA GLN A 231 34.98 -13.19 54.89
C GLN A 231 35.12 -14.61 55.41
N GLY A 232 34.73 -15.64 54.65
CA GLY A 232 34.94 -17.06 54.99
C GLY A 232 34.16 -17.52 56.26
N LEU A 233 33.13 -16.80 56.70
CA LEU A 233 32.40 -17.08 57.94
C LEU A 233 31.41 -18.26 57.85
N THR A 234 31.14 -18.74 56.63
CA THR A 234 30.19 -19.83 56.35
C THR A 234 30.79 -20.84 55.38
N ALA A 235 30.22 -22.06 55.31
CA ALA A 235 30.66 -23.07 54.33
C ALA A 235 30.52 -22.50 52.88
N PRO A 236 31.54 -22.67 52.03
CA PRO A 236 31.59 -21.99 50.72
C PRO A 236 30.39 -22.25 49.80
N MET A 237 29.73 -23.39 49.91
CA MET A 237 28.52 -23.74 49.12
C MET A 237 27.32 -22.86 49.42
N VAL A 238 27.21 -22.31 50.61
CA VAL A 238 26.02 -21.48 51.00
C VAL A 238 26.04 -20.13 50.29
N PRO A 239 27.10 -19.31 50.38
CA PRO A 239 27.14 -18.03 49.64
C PRO A 239 27.15 -18.22 48.14
N LEU A 240 27.82 -19.23 47.59
CA LEU A 240 27.81 -19.51 46.14
C LEU A 240 26.42 -19.91 45.61
N SER A 241 25.65 -20.69 46.36
CA SER A 241 24.28 -21.04 45.98
C SER A 241 23.37 -19.82 45.99
N TYR A 242 23.58 -18.94 46.96
CA TYR A 242 22.85 -17.66 47.07
C TYR A 242 23.20 -16.71 45.93
N GLU A 243 24.49 -16.55 45.66
CA GLU A 243 24.97 -15.74 44.51
C GLU A 243 24.39 -16.25 43.19
N ARG A 244 24.40 -17.56 42.94
CA ARG A 244 23.84 -18.17 41.76
C ARG A 244 22.33 -17.83 41.60
N GLU A 245 21.58 -17.90 42.67
CA GLU A 245 20.14 -17.58 42.63
C GLU A 245 19.90 -16.09 42.34
N LEU A 246 20.62 -15.19 43.02
CA LEU A 246 20.56 -13.75 42.77
C LEU A 246 20.97 -13.39 41.32
N LEU A 247 21.98 -14.02 40.79
CA LEU A 247 22.38 -13.84 39.38
C LEU A 247 21.27 -14.31 38.41
N SER A 248 20.58 -15.41 38.74
CA SER A 248 19.43 -15.86 37.95
C SER A 248 18.30 -14.85 37.98
N ILE A 249 17.92 -14.37 39.18
CA ILE A 249 16.88 -13.33 39.35
C ILE A 249 17.28 -12.06 38.57
N ARG A 250 18.52 -11.59 38.71
CA ARG A 250 19.03 -10.42 38.01
C ARG A 250 18.91 -10.56 36.48
N ARG A 251 19.30 -11.71 35.95
CA ARG A 251 19.14 -11.99 34.51
C ARG A 251 17.70 -11.89 34.06
N ASP A 252 16.77 -12.41 34.85
CA ASP A 252 15.34 -12.41 34.53
C ASP A 252 14.74 -11.00 34.68
N VAL A 253 15.13 -10.21 35.68
CA VAL A 253 14.79 -8.79 35.83
C VAL A 253 15.28 -7.97 34.64
N GLN A 254 16.55 -8.17 34.23
CA GLN A 254 17.11 -7.48 33.07
C GLN A 254 16.42 -7.87 31.76
N ALA A 255 16.01 -9.13 31.61
CA ALA A 255 15.22 -9.57 30.45
C ALA A 255 13.86 -8.88 30.39
N LEU A 256 13.18 -8.82 31.52
CA LEU A 256 11.90 -8.11 31.66
C LEU A 256 12.04 -6.60 31.38
N GLY A 257 13.06 -5.95 31.95
CA GLY A 257 13.33 -4.52 31.73
C GLY A 257 13.57 -4.19 30.27
N ARG A 258 14.33 -5.06 29.54
CA ARG A 258 14.53 -4.90 28.08
C ARG A 258 13.22 -5.02 27.32
N GLU A 259 12.41 -6.03 27.59
CA GLU A 259 11.12 -6.24 26.93
C GLU A 259 10.18 -5.03 27.11
N LEU A 260 10.04 -4.54 28.34
CA LEU A 260 9.22 -3.39 28.66
C LEU A 260 9.74 -2.10 28.01
N SER A 261 11.07 -1.90 28.00
CA SER A 261 11.69 -0.72 27.37
C SER A 261 11.50 -0.68 25.85
N VAL A 262 11.50 -1.84 25.20
CA VAL A 262 11.25 -1.95 23.74
C VAL A 262 9.79 -1.68 23.42
N ALA A 263 8.85 -2.09 24.27
CA ALA A 263 7.42 -1.93 24.03
C ALA A 263 7.00 -0.45 23.81
N LYS A 264 7.50 0.48 24.63
CA LYS A 264 7.23 1.92 24.45
C LYS A 264 7.78 2.45 23.11
N ARG A 265 8.98 1.99 22.70
CA ARG A 265 9.58 2.40 21.43
C ARG A 265 8.81 1.86 20.22
N GLN A 266 8.29 0.63 20.33
CA GLN A 266 7.44 0.04 19.27
C GLN A 266 6.16 0.85 19.08
N LEU A 267 5.48 1.24 20.17
CA LEU A 267 4.30 2.09 20.08
C LEU A 267 4.63 3.46 19.46
N ALA A 268 5.74 4.09 19.87
CA ALA A 268 6.20 5.35 19.32
C ALA A 268 6.44 5.24 17.79
N ALA A 269 7.05 4.15 17.33
CA ALA A 269 7.30 3.90 15.91
C ALA A 269 6.00 3.76 15.11
N LEU A 270 4.99 3.04 15.63
CA LEU A 270 3.69 2.91 14.97
C LEU A 270 2.95 4.25 14.84
N MET A 271 3.08 5.12 15.85
CA MET A 271 2.56 6.49 15.83
C MET A 271 3.45 7.45 15.03
N ASN A 272 4.57 6.98 14.49
CA ASN A 272 5.60 7.78 13.81
C ASN A 272 6.13 8.95 14.66
N LEU A 273 6.20 8.81 15.98
CA LEU A 273 6.75 9.85 16.85
C LEU A 273 8.25 10.05 16.56
N PRO A 274 8.75 11.29 16.58
CA PRO A 274 10.17 11.55 16.42
C PRO A 274 11.03 10.76 17.41
N PRO A 275 12.20 10.27 17.00
CA PRO A 275 13.13 9.61 17.92
C PRO A 275 13.39 10.48 19.16
N ASN A 276 13.44 9.87 20.33
CA ASN A 276 13.64 10.52 21.62
C ASN A 276 12.46 11.40 22.15
N THR A 277 11.28 11.36 21.51
CA THR A 277 10.09 11.99 22.08
C THR A 277 9.74 11.29 23.40
N GLN A 278 9.74 12.06 24.48
CA GLN A 278 9.27 11.56 25.77
C GLN A 278 7.75 11.64 25.82
N TYR A 279 7.12 10.56 26.16
CA TYR A 279 5.67 10.48 26.32
C TYR A 279 5.31 9.46 27.41
N THR A 280 4.14 9.62 27.98
CA THR A 280 3.55 8.70 28.95
C THR A 280 2.31 8.05 28.35
N VAL A 281 2.01 6.84 28.80
CA VAL A 281 0.83 6.08 28.36
C VAL A 281 -0.22 6.18 29.47
N ALA A 282 -1.46 6.49 29.08
CA ALA A 282 -2.56 6.52 30.04
C ALA A 282 -2.84 5.10 30.54
N LEU A 283 -2.75 4.92 31.84
CA LEU A 283 -3.07 3.63 32.46
C LEU A 283 -4.59 3.50 32.58
N PRO A 284 -5.15 2.33 32.23
CA PRO A 284 -6.56 2.07 32.51
C PRO A 284 -6.80 2.14 34.02
N PRO A 285 -7.98 2.60 34.48
CA PRO A 285 -8.31 2.65 35.92
C PRO A 285 -8.10 1.28 36.58
N SER A 286 -7.49 1.26 37.74
CA SER A 286 -7.22 0.02 38.52
C SER A 286 -8.49 -0.73 38.93
N THR A 287 -9.62 -0.04 38.92
CA THR A 287 -10.95 -0.55 39.29
C THR A 287 -11.77 -1.04 38.11
N LEU A 288 -11.20 -1.17 36.93
CA LEU A 288 -11.89 -1.80 35.81
C LEU A 288 -12.26 -3.24 36.18
N SER A 289 -13.47 -3.39 36.67
CA SER A 289 -14.17 -4.67 36.71
C SER A 289 -14.39 -5.09 35.25
N TRP A 290 -13.42 -5.82 34.71
CA TRP A 290 -13.54 -6.42 33.40
C TRP A 290 -14.59 -7.53 33.52
N LYS A 291 -15.83 -7.20 33.20
CA LYS A 291 -16.78 -8.23 32.82
C LYS A 291 -16.24 -8.85 31.53
N PRO A 292 -16.18 -10.19 31.46
CA PRO A 292 -15.88 -10.84 30.20
C PRO A 292 -16.75 -10.21 29.12
N LEU A 293 -16.13 -9.71 28.07
CA LEU A 293 -16.88 -9.31 26.88
C LEU A 293 -17.45 -10.59 26.30
N GLU A 294 -18.68 -10.90 26.64
CA GLU A 294 -19.44 -11.93 25.97
C GLU A 294 -19.70 -11.39 24.56
N LEU A 295 -19.02 -11.99 23.58
CA LEU A 295 -19.41 -11.78 22.20
C LEU A 295 -20.70 -12.57 21.99
N PRO A 296 -21.80 -11.90 21.65
CA PRO A 296 -23.02 -12.61 21.25
C PRO A 296 -22.65 -13.60 20.14
N GLY A 297 -23.20 -14.80 20.14
CA GLY A 297 -23.02 -15.78 19.08
C GLY A 297 -21.80 -16.71 19.14
N ILE A 298 -20.93 -16.63 20.16
CA ILE A 298 -19.87 -17.63 20.33
C ILE A 298 -20.43 -19.04 20.54
N ASN A 299 -21.65 -19.14 21.06
CA ASN A 299 -22.37 -20.40 21.27
C ASN A 299 -23.51 -20.64 20.27
N SER A 300 -23.78 -19.73 19.33
CA SER A 300 -24.80 -19.92 18.31
C SER A 300 -24.27 -20.88 17.24
N GLY A 301 -24.98 -21.96 16.98
CA GLY A 301 -24.59 -23.04 16.07
C GLY A 301 -24.67 -22.68 14.57
N ASP A 302 -24.75 -21.39 14.21
CA ASP A 302 -24.77 -20.96 12.82
C ASP A 302 -23.42 -20.41 12.34
N ASP A 303 -22.47 -21.30 12.13
CA ASP A 303 -21.15 -20.98 11.59
C ASP A 303 -21.23 -20.38 10.18
N LEU A 304 -22.30 -20.68 9.42
CA LEU A 304 -22.50 -20.13 8.08
C LEU A 304 -22.86 -18.65 8.10
N ALA A 305 -23.58 -18.16 9.12
CA ALA A 305 -23.89 -16.74 9.26
C ALA A 305 -22.61 -15.90 9.43
N TRP A 306 -21.68 -16.36 10.26
CA TRP A 306 -20.38 -15.71 10.45
C TRP A 306 -19.54 -15.70 9.18
N LEU A 307 -19.51 -16.83 8.46
CA LEU A 307 -18.79 -16.94 7.19
C LEU A 307 -19.41 -16.01 6.13
N ARG A 308 -20.74 -15.92 6.04
CA ARG A 308 -21.42 -15.03 5.10
C ARG A 308 -21.02 -13.56 5.32
N VAL A 309 -21.10 -13.07 6.56
CA VAL A 309 -20.70 -11.70 6.89
C VAL A 309 -19.22 -11.45 6.53
N ALA A 310 -18.35 -12.42 6.80
CA ALA A 310 -16.95 -12.30 6.43
C ALA A 310 -16.76 -12.24 4.91
N ILE A 311 -17.43 -13.08 4.13
CA ILE A 311 -17.35 -13.07 2.65
C ILE A 311 -17.82 -11.73 2.09
N GLU A 312 -18.88 -11.16 2.64
CA GLU A 312 -19.46 -9.89 2.18
C GLU A 312 -18.56 -8.69 2.45
N ASN A 313 -17.79 -8.70 3.55
CA ASN A 313 -17.09 -7.52 4.06
C ASN A 313 -15.56 -7.57 3.94
N ARG A 314 -14.95 -8.75 3.78
CA ARG A 314 -13.49 -8.88 3.77
C ARG A 314 -12.84 -8.20 2.57
N PRO A 315 -11.86 -7.30 2.80
CA PRO A 315 -11.19 -6.55 1.73
C PRO A 315 -10.54 -7.45 0.69
N GLU A 316 -9.93 -8.57 1.10
CA GLU A 316 -9.24 -9.49 0.20
C GLU A 316 -10.19 -10.17 -0.81
N LEU A 317 -11.41 -10.49 -0.38
CA LEU A 317 -12.42 -11.09 -1.26
C LEU A 317 -13.02 -10.08 -2.20
N ARG A 318 -13.25 -8.85 -1.72
CA ARG A 318 -13.73 -7.74 -2.54
C ARG A 318 -12.68 -7.31 -3.57
N GLU A 319 -11.39 -7.28 -3.21
CA GLU A 319 -10.29 -7.03 -4.15
C GLU A 319 -10.34 -8.02 -5.33
N VAL A 320 -10.45 -9.33 -5.05
CA VAL A 320 -10.52 -10.35 -6.12
C VAL A 320 -11.82 -10.24 -6.93
N ALA A 321 -12.95 -9.89 -6.31
CA ALA A 321 -14.19 -9.65 -7.03
C ALA A 321 -14.08 -8.49 -8.04
N TYR A 322 -13.41 -7.39 -7.67
CA TYR A 322 -13.11 -6.30 -8.61
C TYR A 322 -12.14 -6.74 -9.71
N GLN A 323 -11.13 -7.57 -9.40
CA GLN A 323 -10.22 -8.13 -10.41
C GLN A 323 -10.97 -9.05 -11.41
N LEU A 324 -11.93 -9.85 -10.95
CA LEU A 324 -12.79 -10.65 -11.83
C LEU A 324 -13.63 -9.75 -12.74
N ARG A 325 -14.26 -8.71 -12.21
CA ARG A 325 -15.04 -7.75 -12.99
C ARG A 325 -14.18 -7.03 -14.04
N SER A 326 -12.96 -6.64 -13.69
CA SER A 326 -11.99 -6.06 -14.64
C SER A 326 -11.59 -7.06 -15.74
N ASN A 327 -11.43 -8.35 -15.40
CA ASN A 327 -11.15 -9.40 -16.37
C ASN A 327 -12.33 -9.64 -17.35
N ASP A 328 -13.57 -9.54 -16.90
CA ASP A 328 -14.75 -9.63 -17.75
C ASP A 328 -14.83 -8.45 -18.73
N GLN A 329 -14.44 -7.25 -18.27
CA GLN A 329 -14.33 -6.07 -19.13
C GLN A 329 -13.24 -6.23 -20.19
N GLU A 330 -12.12 -6.92 -19.90
CA GLU A 330 -11.08 -7.24 -20.88
C GLU A 330 -11.62 -8.16 -21.99
N SER A 331 -12.55 -9.07 -21.67
CA SER A 331 -13.28 -9.84 -22.69
C SER A 331 -14.05 -8.94 -23.65
N THR A 332 -14.74 -7.93 -23.11
CA THR A 332 -15.43 -6.92 -23.94
C THR A 332 -14.46 -6.13 -24.81
N ALA A 333 -13.31 -5.72 -24.27
CA ALA A 333 -12.27 -5.04 -25.03
C ALA A 333 -11.71 -5.90 -26.16
N ALA A 334 -11.52 -7.21 -25.93
CA ALA A 334 -11.07 -8.14 -26.95
C ALA A 334 -12.05 -8.24 -28.13
N TYR A 335 -13.34 -8.26 -27.87
CA TYR A 335 -14.36 -8.22 -28.92
C TYR A 335 -14.35 -6.89 -29.69
N LEU A 336 -14.27 -5.76 -28.99
CA LEU A 336 -14.22 -4.43 -29.62
C LEU A 336 -13.01 -4.31 -30.56
N ARG A 337 -11.81 -4.81 -30.17
CA ARG A 337 -10.61 -4.78 -31.01
C ARG A 337 -10.75 -5.55 -32.32
N MET A 338 -11.73 -6.45 -32.43
CA MET A 338 -12.02 -7.18 -33.68
C MET A 338 -12.81 -6.32 -34.69
N LEU A 339 -13.53 -5.31 -34.22
CA LEU A 339 -14.38 -4.48 -35.06
C LEU A 339 -13.53 -3.53 -35.93
N PRO A 340 -14.05 -3.13 -37.11
CA PRO A 340 -13.44 -2.08 -37.91
C PRO A 340 -13.47 -0.74 -37.15
N ASN A 341 -12.38 0.01 -37.22
CA ASN A 341 -12.35 1.37 -36.71
C ASN A 341 -13.05 2.32 -37.68
N PHE A 342 -13.86 3.20 -37.13
CA PHE A 342 -14.57 4.25 -37.87
C PHE A 342 -14.15 5.60 -37.27
N ARG A 343 -13.38 6.37 -38.09
CA ARG A 343 -12.87 7.67 -37.69
C ARG A 343 -13.62 8.78 -38.42
N LEU A 344 -14.15 9.70 -37.68
CA LEU A 344 -14.67 10.97 -38.16
C LEU A 344 -13.63 12.06 -37.92
N PHE A 345 -13.47 12.94 -38.88
CA PHE A 345 -12.57 14.09 -38.74
C PHE A 345 -13.13 15.32 -39.43
N ALA A 346 -12.82 16.48 -38.89
CA ALA A 346 -13.03 17.79 -39.48
C ALA A 346 -11.88 18.71 -39.06
N GLY A 347 -11.40 19.50 -40.01
CA GLY A 347 -10.27 20.38 -39.75
C GLY A 347 -10.22 21.59 -40.68
N VAL A 348 -9.45 22.57 -40.22
CA VAL A 348 -9.07 23.75 -41.00
C VAL A 348 -7.65 23.53 -41.47
N ASN A 349 -7.43 23.67 -42.78
CA ASN A 349 -6.14 23.45 -43.40
C ASN A 349 -5.69 24.74 -44.08
N SER A 350 -4.39 25.03 -44.00
CA SER A 350 -3.73 26.11 -44.72
C SER A 350 -2.47 25.58 -45.39
N ASN A 351 -2.18 26.06 -46.61
CA ASN A 351 -0.99 25.65 -47.36
C ASN A 351 -0.46 26.82 -48.17
N THR A 352 0.83 27.10 -48.07
CA THR A 352 1.47 28.25 -48.69
C THR A 352 1.81 28.07 -50.19
N ASN A 353 1.45 26.93 -50.78
CA ASN A 353 1.75 26.65 -52.18
C ASN A 353 0.95 27.59 -53.11
N ASP A 354 1.61 28.51 -53.79
CA ASP A 354 0.99 29.51 -54.68
C ASP A 354 0.31 28.94 -55.93
N TYR A 355 0.56 27.67 -56.24
CA TYR A 355 -0.14 26.97 -57.34
C TYR A 355 -1.54 26.47 -56.92
N LEU A 356 -1.91 26.55 -55.62
CA LEU A 356 -3.26 26.22 -55.17
C LEU A 356 -4.22 27.38 -55.43
N PHE A 357 -5.37 27.08 -56.01
CA PHE A 357 -6.42 28.08 -56.20
C PHE A 357 -6.99 28.62 -54.89
N ASN A 358 -7.12 27.76 -53.85
CA ASN A 358 -7.48 28.12 -52.49
C ASN A 358 -6.41 27.58 -51.57
N GLN A 359 -5.72 28.47 -50.87
CA GLN A 359 -4.67 28.13 -49.89
C GLN A 359 -5.24 27.74 -48.51
N ASN A 360 -6.52 28.05 -48.27
CA ASN A 360 -7.21 27.74 -47.01
C ASN A 360 -8.52 27.03 -47.34
N TRP A 361 -8.80 25.94 -46.63
CA TRP A 361 -10.06 25.19 -46.79
C TRP A 361 -10.45 24.48 -45.49
N ILE A 362 -11.73 24.14 -45.38
CA ILE A 362 -12.24 23.24 -44.33
C ILE A 362 -12.37 21.86 -44.97
N GLY A 363 -11.68 20.88 -44.38
CA GLY A 363 -11.77 19.48 -44.75
C GLY A 363 -12.58 18.70 -43.75
N TRP A 364 -13.43 17.80 -44.20
CA TRP A 364 -14.14 16.85 -43.33
C TRP A 364 -14.28 15.51 -44.02
N GLY A 365 -14.34 14.45 -43.23
CA GLY A 365 -14.46 13.12 -43.80
C GLY A 365 -14.69 12.03 -42.78
N ALA A 366 -14.92 10.83 -43.29
CA ALA A 366 -15.00 9.60 -42.53
C ALA A 366 -14.02 8.58 -43.13
N GLN A 367 -13.29 7.90 -42.29
CA GLN A 367 -12.34 6.86 -42.67
C GLN A 367 -12.66 5.57 -41.93
N THR A 368 -12.72 4.45 -42.65
CA THR A 368 -12.83 3.12 -42.02
C THR A 368 -11.52 2.37 -42.23
N SER A 369 -10.99 1.80 -41.17
CA SER A 369 -9.83 0.92 -41.22
C SER A 369 -10.10 -0.37 -40.44
N TRP A 370 -9.64 -1.50 -40.97
CA TRP A 370 -9.88 -2.79 -40.34
C TRP A 370 -8.62 -3.64 -40.38
N ASN A 371 -8.14 -4.01 -39.17
CA ASN A 371 -7.05 -4.95 -39.04
C ASN A 371 -7.62 -6.38 -39.00
N LEU A 372 -7.68 -7.03 -40.17
CA LEU A 372 -8.21 -8.38 -40.32
C LEU A 372 -7.45 -9.43 -39.49
N MET A 373 -6.17 -9.20 -39.19
CA MET A 373 -5.37 -10.12 -38.37
C MET A 373 -5.90 -10.24 -36.92
N ASN A 374 -6.64 -9.24 -36.45
CA ASN A 374 -7.25 -9.31 -35.11
C ASN A 374 -8.29 -10.44 -35.00
N ILE A 375 -8.93 -10.81 -36.11
CA ILE A 375 -9.88 -11.95 -36.13
C ILE A 375 -9.16 -13.26 -35.76
N PHE A 376 -7.95 -13.46 -36.28
CA PHE A 376 -7.16 -14.66 -36.03
C PHE A 376 -6.52 -14.67 -34.63
N ARG A 377 -6.31 -13.49 -34.04
CA ARG A 377 -5.79 -13.36 -32.67
C ARG A 377 -6.86 -13.57 -31.59
N LEU A 378 -8.11 -13.29 -31.88
CA LEU A 378 -9.22 -13.32 -30.92
C LEU A 378 -9.34 -14.66 -30.17
N PRO A 379 -9.25 -15.86 -30.80
CA PRO A 379 -9.35 -17.12 -30.08
C PRO A 379 -8.29 -17.27 -28.98
N ALA A 380 -7.02 -16.94 -29.30
CA ALA A 380 -5.92 -17.00 -28.34
C ALA A 380 -6.07 -15.97 -27.21
N GLU A 381 -6.55 -14.76 -27.52
CA GLU A 381 -6.82 -13.72 -26.54
C GLU A 381 -7.95 -14.12 -25.60
N LYS A 382 -9.03 -14.72 -26.11
CA LYS A 382 -10.14 -15.26 -25.31
C LYS A 382 -9.68 -16.38 -24.37
N GLU A 383 -8.89 -17.33 -24.87
CA GLU A 383 -8.38 -18.42 -24.00
C GLU A 383 -7.45 -17.89 -22.90
N LYS A 384 -6.64 -16.86 -23.18
CA LYS A 384 -5.86 -16.17 -22.17
C LYS A 384 -6.75 -15.53 -21.10
N ILE A 385 -7.78 -14.75 -21.50
CA ILE A 385 -8.70 -14.08 -20.58
C ILE A 385 -9.47 -15.09 -19.74
N LYS A 386 -9.93 -16.18 -20.37
CA LYS A 386 -10.61 -17.29 -19.69
C LYS A 386 -9.71 -17.97 -18.66
N ALA A 387 -8.45 -18.27 -19.02
CA ALA A 387 -7.49 -18.84 -18.09
C ALA A 387 -7.19 -17.90 -16.91
N GLN A 388 -7.12 -16.60 -17.15
CA GLN A 388 -6.96 -15.59 -16.11
C GLN A 388 -8.19 -15.53 -15.19
N GLY A 389 -9.40 -15.57 -15.75
CA GLY A 389 -10.65 -15.66 -14.98
C GLY A 389 -10.70 -16.91 -14.10
N GLN A 390 -10.34 -18.06 -14.64
CA GLN A 390 -10.26 -19.32 -13.87
C GLN A 390 -9.24 -19.25 -12.73
N LEU A 391 -8.08 -18.62 -12.97
CA LEU A 391 -7.08 -18.39 -11.92
C LEU A 391 -7.64 -17.51 -10.79
N LEU A 392 -8.32 -16.42 -11.13
CA LEU A 392 -8.93 -15.51 -10.16
C LEU A 392 -10.06 -16.19 -9.38
N ASP A 393 -10.89 -16.99 -10.05
CA ASP A 393 -11.94 -17.80 -9.42
C ASP A 393 -11.36 -18.78 -8.39
N GLN A 394 -10.34 -19.56 -8.77
CA GLN A 394 -9.65 -20.45 -7.84
C GLN A 394 -8.99 -19.69 -6.67
N ARG A 395 -8.46 -18.51 -6.93
CA ARG A 395 -7.92 -17.63 -5.89
C ARG A 395 -9.02 -17.16 -4.93
N GLN A 396 -10.20 -16.80 -5.45
CA GLN A 396 -11.34 -16.41 -4.63
C GLN A 396 -11.81 -17.57 -3.73
N LEU A 397 -11.90 -18.78 -4.26
CA LEU A 397 -12.27 -19.98 -3.47
C LEU A 397 -11.23 -20.28 -2.38
N ALA A 398 -9.94 -20.20 -2.71
CA ALA A 398 -8.87 -20.39 -1.73
C ALA A 398 -8.92 -19.33 -0.61
N LEU A 399 -9.16 -18.06 -0.96
CA LEU A 399 -9.34 -16.99 0.02
C LEU A 399 -10.60 -17.18 0.86
N THR A 400 -11.70 -17.61 0.28
CA THR A 400 -12.94 -17.91 1.01
C THR A 400 -12.71 -18.97 2.08
N THR A 401 -12.00 -20.05 1.73
CA THR A 401 -11.63 -21.11 2.69
C THR A 401 -10.71 -20.57 3.79
N ALA A 402 -9.69 -19.77 3.42
CA ALA A 402 -8.77 -19.17 4.38
C ALA A 402 -9.48 -18.20 5.34
N VAL A 403 -10.41 -17.38 4.83
CA VAL A 403 -11.23 -16.47 5.64
C VAL A 403 -12.12 -17.25 6.59
N GLY A 404 -12.79 -18.31 6.14
CA GLY A 404 -13.60 -19.18 7.00
C GLY A 404 -12.78 -19.76 8.16
N LEU A 405 -11.61 -20.31 7.87
CA LEU A 405 -10.70 -20.81 8.90
C LEU A 405 -10.25 -19.69 9.85
N GLN A 406 -9.96 -18.49 9.36
CA GLN A 406 -9.54 -17.36 10.18
C GLN A 406 -10.66 -16.90 11.13
N VAL A 407 -11.92 -16.89 10.69
CA VAL A 407 -13.09 -16.60 11.55
C VAL A 407 -13.16 -17.61 12.68
N GLU A 408 -13.11 -18.91 12.38
CA GLU A 408 -13.14 -19.97 13.39
C GLU A 408 -11.98 -19.86 14.39
N VAL A 409 -10.76 -19.72 13.90
CA VAL A 409 -9.56 -19.56 14.74
C VAL A 409 -9.68 -18.30 15.63
N SER A 410 -10.23 -17.21 15.15
CA SER A 410 -10.39 -15.97 15.93
C SER A 410 -11.40 -16.17 17.07
N ARG A 411 -12.51 -16.87 16.84
CA ARG A 411 -13.52 -17.21 17.84
C ARG A 411 -12.94 -18.11 18.94
N VAL A 412 -12.29 -19.20 18.55
CA VAL A 412 -11.66 -20.13 19.50
C VAL A 412 -10.57 -19.43 20.32
N ARG A 413 -9.74 -18.60 19.65
CA ARG A 413 -8.69 -17.84 20.32
C ARG A 413 -9.26 -16.87 21.36
N TYR A 414 -10.37 -16.19 21.06
CA TYR A 414 -11.02 -15.30 22.00
C TYR A 414 -11.48 -16.06 23.26
N ALA A 415 -12.14 -17.20 23.11
CA ALA A 415 -12.58 -18.02 24.24
C ALA A 415 -11.40 -18.52 25.11
N MET A 416 -10.31 -18.95 24.46
CA MET A 416 -9.09 -19.37 25.18
C MET A 416 -8.43 -18.22 25.94
N ARG A 417 -8.34 -17.01 25.33
CA ARG A 417 -7.75 -15.83 25.97
C ARG A 417 -8.58 -15.33 27.15
N LEU A 418 -9.88 -15.52 27.13
CA LEU A 418 -10.75 -15.22 28.27
C LEU A 418 -10.44 -16.13 29.49
N GLN A 419 -10.25 -17.43 29.25
CA GLN A 419 -9.84 -18.37 30.31
C GLN A 419 -8.45 -18.04 30.84
N GLU A 420 -7.51 -17.73 29.97
CA GLU A 420 -6.13 -17.36 30.32
C GLU A 420 -6.12 -16.08 31.19
N LEU A 421 -6.89 -15.06 30.85
CA LEU A 421 -7.03 -13.85 31.66
C LEU A 421 -7.54 -14.16 33.06
N THR A 422 -8.59 -14.98 33.18
CA THR A 422 -9.17 -15.36 34.46
C THR A 422 -8.14 -16.07 35.35
N THR A 423 -7.38 -17.00 34.79
CA THR A 423 -6.34 -17.75 35.48
C THR A 423 -5.17 -16.83 35.87
N SER A 424 -4.69 -15.98 34.95
CA SER A 424 -3.57 -15.07 35.17
C SER A 424 -3.91 -14.02 36.24
N LYS A 425 -5.16 -13.51 36.25
CA LYS A 425 -5.66 -12.60 37.28
C LYS A 425 -5.62 -13.27 38.63
N ARG A 426 -6.17 -14.49 38.74
CA ARG A 426 -6.20 -15.22 40.02
C ARG A 426 -4.80 -15.55 40.51
N TYR A 427 -3.91 -15.93 39.63
CA TYR A 427 -2.50 -16.19 39.95
C TYR A 427 -1.82 -14.93 40.52
N TYR A 428 -1.99 -13.78 39.87
CA TYR A 428 -1.45 -12.50 40.33
C TYR A 428 -2.01 -12.13 41.71
N GLU A 429 -3.32 -12.23 41.95
CA GLU A 429 -3.95 -11.93 43.25
C GLU A 429 -3.40 -12.81 44.41
N VAL A 430 -3.09 -14.07 44.10
CA VAL A 430 -2.49 -14.99 45.11
C VAL A 430 -1.03 -14.59 45.35
N GLN A 431 -0.28 -14.31 44.31
CA GLN A 431 1.12 -13.93 44.40
C GLN A 431 1.32 -12.61 45.14
N GLU A 432 0.45 -11.62 44.94
CA GLU A 432 0.44 -10.35 45.67
C GLU A 432 0.23 -10.59 47.20
N LYS A 433 -0.67 -11.50 47.54
CA LYS A 433 -0.84 -11.88 48.94
C LYS A 433 0.38 -12.56 49.54
N ILE A 434 1.08 -13.42 48.75
CA ILE A 434 2.34 -14.06 49.17
C ILE A 434 3.41 -13.00 49.41
N GLU A 435 3.59 -12.05 48.50
CA GLU A 435 4.56 -10.95 48.61
C GLU A 435 4.32 -10.16 49.90
N HIS A 436 3.05 -9.77 50.19
CA HIS A 436 2.69 -9.07 51.41
C HIS A 436 3.04 -9.86 52.71
N GLN A 437 2.83 -11.17 52.71
CA GLN A 437 3.17 -12.01 53.88
C GLN A 437 4.69 -12.13 54.04
N VAL A 438 5.42 -12.25 52.92
CA VAL A 438 6.89 -12.33 52.92
C VAL A 438 7.52 -11.00 53.34
N ASP A 439 7.00 -9.86 52.87
CA ASP A 439 7.43 -8.52 53.31
C ASP A 439 7.24 -8.31 54.80
N ALA A 440 6.05 -8.69 55.33
CA ALA A 440 5.78 -8.64 56.78
C ALA A 440 6.75 -9.56 57.55
N GLY A 441 7.01 -10.76 57.04
CA GLY A 441 7.98 -11.70 57.65
C GLY A 441 9.41 -11.19 57.63
N PHE A 442 9.81 -10.51 56.56
CA PHE A 442 11.11 -9.87 56.44
C PHE A 442 11.25 -8.69 57.44
N LYS A 443 10.26 -7.81 57.52
CA LYS A 443 10.22 -6.71 58.50
C LYS A 443 10.25 -7.19 59.95
N ALA A 444 9.74 -8.39 60.23
CA ALA A 444 9.79 -9.05 61.52
C ALA A 444 11.09 -9.87 61.73
N GLU A 445 12.08 -9.75 60.83
CA GLU A 445 13.38 -10.48 60.82
C GLU A 445 13.24 -12.01 60.83
N LYS A 446 12.08 -12.55 60.40
CA LYS A 446 11.82 -14.00 60.35
C LYS A 446 12.15 -14.62 58.99
N LEU A 447 12.23 -13.80 57.94
CA LEU A 447 12.53 -14.24 56.57
C LEU A 447 13.76 -13.52 56.02
N SER A 448 14.45 -14.18 55.08
CA SER A 448 15.64 -13.63 54.46
C SER A 448 15.31 -12.59 53.39
N ARG A 449 16.25 -11.66 53.15
CA ARG A 449 16.15 -10.70 52.06
C ARG A 449 16.06 -11.41 50.70
N GLN A 450 16.74 -12.54 50.55
CA GLN A 450 16.66 -13.36 49.34
C GLN A 450 15.23 -13.83 49.04
N THR A 451 14.50 -14.28 50.10
CA THR A 451 13.12 -14.70 49.93
C THR A 451 12.23 -13.53 49.51
N LEU A 452 12.46 -12.35 50.07
CA LEU A 452 11.73 -11.15 49.67
C LEU A 452 11.99 -10.79 48.21
N ILE A 453 13.25 -10.67 47.80
CA ILE A 453 13.63 -10.34 46.41
C ILE A 453 13.02 -11.35 45.41
N ARG A 454 13.03 -12.65 45.74
CA ARG A 454 12.43 -13.69 44.90
C ARG A 454 10.94 -13.51 44.74
N GLU A 455 10.22 -13.24 45.83
CA GLU A 455 8.76 -13.07 45.78
C GLU A 455 8.36 -11.74 45.10
N GLU A 456 9.11 -10.66 45.30
CA GLU A 456 8.97 -9.41 44.52
C GLU A 456 9.13 -9.66 43.02
N MET A 457 10.15 -10.45 42.59
CA MET A 457 10.31 -10.83 41.22
C MET A 457 9.14 -11.67 40.69
N ASN A 458 8.70 -12.67 41.47
CA ASN A 458 7.56 -13.50 41.11
C ASN A 458 6.29 -12.66 40.94
N THR A 459 6.07 -11.67 41.78
CA THR A 459 4.94 -10.76 41.71
C THR A 459 5.01 -9.87 40.47
N LEU A 460 6.17 -9.32 40.13
CA LEU A 460 6.37 -8.54 38.92
C LEU A 460 6.09 -9.37 37.64
N VAL A 461 6.63 -10.58 37.57
CA VAL A 461 6.38 -11.50 36.46
C VAL A 461 4.92 -11.90 36.35
N SER A 462 4.27 -12.17 37.52
CA SER A 462 2.84 -12.51 37.55
C SER A 462 1.96 -11.35 37.07
N ARG A 463 2.31 -10.12 37.47
CA ARG A 463 1.61 -8.90 37.05
C ARG A 463 1.78 -8.68 35.55
N MET A 464 3.00 -8.81 35.03
CA MET A 464 3.26 -8.70 33.58
C MET A 464 2.44 -9.73 32.80
N ARG A 465 2.40 -10.99 33.23
CA ARG A 465 1.58 -12.04 32.59
C ARG A 465 0.11 -11.70 32.59
N TYR A 466 -0.42 -11.15 33.69
CA TYR A 466 -1.79 -10.68 33.77
C TYR A 466 -2.06 -9.52 32.79
N ASP A 467 -1.16 -8.51 32.73
CA ASP A 467 -1.28 -7.39 31.78
C ASP A 467 -1.18 -7.87 30.32
N MET A 468 -0.32 -8.86 30.02
CA MET A 468 -0.24 -9.47 28.70
C MET A 468 -1.49 -10.27 28.33
N ALA A 469 -2.02 -11.07 29.26
CA ALA A 469 -3.27 -11.82 29.04
C ALA A 469 -4.45 -10.86 28.77
N LEU A 470 -4.48 -9.71 29.44
CA LEU A 470 -5.45 -8.66 29.17
C LEU A 470 -5.29 -8.06 27.78
N ALA A 471 -4.06 -7.74 27.39
CA ALA A 471 -3.73 -7.25 26.05
C ALA A 471 -4.15 -8.25 24.98
N ASP A 472 -3.83 -9.52 25.19
CA ASP A 472 -4.15 -10.61 24.26
C ASP A 472 -5.66 -10.83 24.12
N LEU A 473 -6.42 -10.70 25.20
CA LEU A 473 -7.89 -10.75 25.14
C LEU A 473 -8.46 -9.57 24.35
N GLN A 474 -7.96 -8.35 24.58
CA GLN A 474 -8.39 -7.16 23.85
C GLN A 474 -8.07 -7.25 22.35
N ASN A 475 -6.91 -7.83 22.02
CA ASN A 475 -6.54 -8.08 20.63
C ASN A 475 -7.38 -9.20 20.01
N ALA A 476 -7.62 -10.30 20.73
CA ALA A 476 -8.48 -11.38 20.26
C ALA A 476 -9.90 -10.88 19.96
N TYR A 477 -10.44 -9.99 20.81
CA TYR A 477 -11.71 -9.31 20.56
C TYR A 477 -11.70 -8.50 19.26
N ALA A 478 -10.68 -7.65 19.06
CA ALA A 478 -10.56 -6.87 17.83
C ALA A 478 -10.38 -7.76 16.60
N ASN A 479 -9.66 -8.88 16.74
CA ASN A 479 -9.41 -9.83 15.65
C ASN A 479 -10.67 -10.58 15.20
N VAL A 480 -11.65 -10.79 16.07
CA VAL A 480 -12.95 -11.32 15.66
C VAL A 480 -13.61 -10.35 14.67
N TYR A 481 -13.66 -9.05 14.97
CA TYR A 481 -14.22 -8.06 14.06
C TYR A 481 -13.42 -7.96 12.75
N ALA A 482 -12.10 -7.94 12.84
CA ALA A 482 -11.23 -7.91 11.68
C ALA A 482 -11.42 -9.17 10.80
N SER A 483 -11.61 -10.35 11.39
CA SER A 483 -11.88 -11.58 10.64
C SER A 483 -13.22 -11.56 9.90
N LEU A 484 -14.19 -10.80 10.39
CA LEU A 484 -15.47 -10.55 9.75
C LEU A 484 -15.40 -9.43 8.68
N GLY A 485 -14.28 -8.75 8.53
CA GLY A 485 -14.14 -7.62 7.63
C GLY A 485 -14.81 -6.33 8.12
N ILE A 486 -15.14 -6.25 9.41
CA ILE A 486 -15.70 -5.05 10.04
C ILE A 486 -14.56 -4.11 10.35
N ASP A 487 -14.48 -2.99 9.64
CA ASP A 487 -13.35 -2.07 9.73
C ASP A 487 -13.20 -1.42 11.12
N PRO A 488 -11.96 -1.24 11.61
CA PRO A 488 -11.67 -0.58 12.87
C PRO A 488 -11.84 0.95 12.81
N VAL A 489 -12.14 1.48 11.62
CA VAL A 489 -12.22 2.91 11.30
C VAL A 489 -13.40 3.12 10.36
N GLU A 490 -14.08 4.26 10.45
CA GLU A 490 -15.10 4.63 9.47
C GLU A 490 -14.50 4.77 8.07
N PRO A 491 -15.16 4.28 7.01
CA PRO A 491 -14.63 4.31 5.63
C PRO A 491 -14.23 5.72 5.15
N ASN A 492 -14.95 6.74 5.59
CA ASN A 492 -14.77 8.14 5.17
C ASN A 492 -14.18 9.02 6.27
N MET A 493 -13.42 8.44 7.23
CA MET A 493 -12.78 9.23 8.27
C MET A 493 -11.77 10.21 7.68
N ASP A 494 -11.98 11.51 7.89
CA ASP A 494 -11.05 12.55 7.45
C ASP A 494 -9.80 12.58 8.35
N THR A 495 -8.71 12.05 7.83
CA THR A 495 -7.42 11.98 8.55
C THR A 495 -6.74 13.35 8.73
N THR A 496 -7.28 14.44 8.12
CA THR A 496 -6.76 15.80 8.31
C THR A 496 -7.23 16.43 9.62
N GLU A 497 -8.31 15.92 10.22
CA GLU A 497 -8.84 16.40 11.49
C GLU A 497 -7.82 16.30 12.64
N PRO A 498 -7.95 17.12 13.68
CA PRO A 498 -7.11 17.02 14.88
C PRO A 498 -7.17 15.65 15.54
N VAL A 499 -6.05 15.22 16.12
CA VAL A 499 -5.92 13.88 16.75
C VAL A 499 -6.99 13.63 17.83
N ASN A 500 -7.33 14.65 18.63
CA ASN A 500 -8.35 14.54 19.67
C ASN A 500 -9.75 14.28 19.11
N VAL A 501 -10.07 14.84 17.94
CA VAL A 501 -11.36 14.61 17.26
C VAL A 501 -11.41 13.19 16.71
N LEU A 502 -10.35 12.75 16.03
CA LEU A 502 -10.22 11.38 15.53
C LEU A 502 -10.30 10.36 16.67
N ALA A 503 -9.61 10.61 17.79
CA ALA A 503 -9.66 9.75 18.96
C ALA A 503 -11.08 9.64 19.54
N SER A 504 -11.82 10.75 19.58
CA SER A 504 -13.21 10.75 20.06
C SER A 504 -14.14 9.94 19.16
N LYS A 505 -14.02 10.09 17.82
CA LYS A 505 -14.78 9.30 16.85
C LYS A 505 -14.49 7.80 16.99
N LEU A 506 -13.21 7.43 17.09
CA LEU A 506 -12.80 6.04 17.33
C LEU A 506 -13.38 5.48 18.62
N ARG A 507 -13.37 6.27 19.71
CA ARG A 507 -13.93 5.84 20.99
C ARG A 507 -15.42 5.54 20.91
N VAL A 508 -16.21 6.40 20.28
CA VAL A 508 -17.65 6.20 20.06
C VAL A 508 -17.88 4.93 19.25
N MET A 509 -17.22 4.83 18.09
CA MET A 509 -17.36 3.68 17.20
C MET A 509 -17.01 2.34 17.88
N TRP A 510 -15.98 2.30 18.71
CA TRP A 510 -15.61 1.09 19.44
C TRP A 510 -16.54 0.77 20.61
N ALA A 511 -17.25 1.77 21.17
CA ALA A 511 -18.30 1.55 22.16
C ALA A 511 -19.56 0.92 21.55
N ASP A 512 -19.92 1.34 20.33
CA ASP A 512 -21.14 0.90 19.62
C ASP A 512 -21.00 -0.48 18.96
N ARG A 513 -19.78 -1.03 18.87
CA ARG A 513 -19.52 -2.32 18.20
C ARG A 513 -20.27 -3.51 18.77
N ARG A 514 -20.70 -3.46 20.04
CA ARG A 514 -21.54 -4.51 20.64
C ARG A 514 -22.83 -4.72 19.83
N ASP A 515 -23.42 -3.64 19.35
CA ASP A 515 -24.71 -3.69 18.65
C ASP A 515 -24.60 -4.28 17.23
N ALA A 516 -23.45 -4.10 16.57
CA ALA A 516 -23.21 -4.66 15.23
C ALA A 516 -23.17 -6.21 15.23
N VAL A 517 -22.63 -6.82 16.27
CA VAL A 517 -22.62 -8.29 16.41
C VAL A 517 -24.00 -8.82 16.82
N ALA A 518 -24.75 -8.10 17.65
CA ALA A 518 -26.13 -8.46 18.00
C ALA A 518 -27.06 -8.48 16.79
N LEU A 519 -26.83 -7.62 15.79
CA LEU A 519 -27.61 -7.59 14.53
C LEU A 519 -27.38 -8.83 13.66
N ILE A 520 -26.21 -9.48 13.74
CA ILE A 520 -25.92 -10.74 13.02
C ILE A 520 -26.74 -11.90 13.60
N GLU A 521 -26.94 -11.93 14.92
CA GLU A 521 -27.71 -13.00 15.60
C GLU A 521 -29.22 -12.91 15.37
N THR A 522 -29.74 -11.69 15.19
CA THR A 522 -31.18 -11.46 15.08
C THR A 522 -31.72 -11.55 13.64
N ALA A 523 -30.84 -11.64 12.62
CA ALA A 523 -31.27 -11.88 11.24
C ALA A 523 -31.90 -13.28 11.16
N PRO A 524 -33.21 -13.44 10.84
CA PRO A 524 -33.81 -14.73 10.70
C PRO A 524 -33.08 -15.52 9.59
N PRO A 525 -32.94 -16.85 9.70
CA PRO A 525 -32.36 -17.67 8.64
C PRO A 525 -33.15 -17.37 7.35
N GLY A 526 -32.48 -16.76 6.38
CA GLY A 526 -33.09 -16.39 5.11
C GLY A 526 -33.64 -17.66 4.46
N ASP A 527 -34.94 -17.68 4.23
CA ASP A 527 -35.66 -18.69 3.45
C ASP A 527 -35.23 -18.59 1.97
N ASN A 528 -34.04 -19.09 1.69
CA ASN A 528 -33.40 -19.10 0.37
C ASN A 528 -33.09 -20.51 -0.13
N SER A 529 -34.00 -21.47 0.12
CA SER A 529 -33.88 -22.80 -0.50
C SER A 529 -34.33 -22.86 -1.97
N ASN A 530 -34.77 -21.74 -2.61
CA ASN A 530 -35.41 -21.82 -3.94
C ASN A 530 -34.90 -20.83 -5.02
N GLN A 531 -33.71 -20.23 -4.92
CA GLN A 531 -33.24 -19.33 -6.01
C GLN A 531 -31.89 -19.69 -6.66
N LEU A 532 -31.30 -20.84 -6.35
CA LEU A 532 -30.00 -21.23 -6.93
C LEU A 532 -30.07 -22.28 -8.06
N VAL A 533 -31.26 -22.64 -8.57
CA VAL A 533 -31.38 -23.68 -9.61
C VAL A 533 -31.90 -23.20 -10.97
N SER A 534 -32.04 -21.90 -11.23
CA SER A 534 -32.57 -21.45 -12.53
C SER A 534 -31.78 -20.34 -13.23
N LYS A 535 -30.47 -20.48 -13.38
CA LYS A 535 -29.66 -19.61 -14.29
C LYS A 535 -28.48 -20.35 -14.92
N HIS A 536 -28.69 -21.54 -15.44
CA HIS A 536 -27.69 -22.23 -16.26
C HIS A 536 -28.27 -22.85 -17.55
N ASP A 537 -29.37 -22.31 -18.06
CA ASP A 537 -29.84 -22.65 -19.42
C ASP A 537 -30.39 -21.38 -20.07
N GLU A 538 -29.51 -20.58 -20.72
CA GLU A 538 -29.75 -19.78 -21.94
C GLU A 538 -28.41 -19.23 -22.46
#